data_7f82341ae9f19637faef1daf8e4dd3e5
#
_entry.id   7f82341ae9f19637faef1daf8e4dd3e5
#
_cell.length_a   1.000
_cell.length_b   1.000
_cell.length_c   1.000
_cell.angle_alpha   90.00
_cell.angle_beta   90.00
_cell.angle_gamma   90.00
#
_symmetry.space_group_name_H-M   'P 1'
#
loop_
_entity.id
_entity.type
_entity.pdbx_description
1 polymer ?
#
loop_
_entity_poly.entity_id
_entity_poly.type
_entity_poly.pdbx_seq_one_letter_code
_entity_poly.pdbx_strand_id
1 'polypeptide(L)'
;MREQEILNFLLKSYHFSFGLAYPFVVSFNEKNQARFTLGRKLILESVLFMVSLVINGFLCCAVGVVYYTRRPKLERWVALVQVSGGIFIMFQCFNDYIFFRHGRSIPFLYNNLNQVVARIRGQAKLLKLRVKWLEARLFTLGILGSLFCATYFSWAMTVAITIVMGLDPLHILLTMTSSTYARYPLFYVSVNRVLIVGGRMVLVHMTVLDIARSWPTIGILLEVGLENLVNALNILLQITKAQYGVGSYASRNFILMMKRYVGIILHHTRVLVDPLIACLTLTSLILWTTSNFVVIKGWGHINPALWPVALGTSFAMFILSDLLLGCAVHFNNNSKAILNSMRRGVADMNERNGRKWLRMSIKSQRPLAFAVGLNDYLFYYCRTSTLRTYYYNIADLTITAALSFSME
;
A
#
# COMPACT_ATOMS: atom_id res chain seq x y z
N MET A 1 13.52 12.83 17.65
CA MET A 1 13.07 12.03 18.81
C MET A 1 11.65 11.55 18.63
N ARG A 2 10.67 12.42 18.50
CA ARG A 2 9.23 12.03 18.40
C ARG A 2 8.87 11.01 17.29
N GLU A 3 9.48 11.07 16.11
CA GLU A 3 9.19 10.13 15.02
C GLU A 3 9.58 8.69 15.33
N GLN A 4 10.74 8.52 15.92
CA GLN A 4 11.25 7.21 16.33
C GLN A 4 10.42 6.63 17.47
N GLU A 5 9.86 7.50 18.32
CA GLU A 5 8.95 7.12 19.40
C GLU A 5 7.61 6.63 18.85
N ILE A 6 7.04 7.32 17.85
CA ILE A 6 5.79 6.91 17.19
C ILE A 6 5.99 5.57 16.45
N LEU A 7 7.06 5.46 15.66
CA LEU A 7 7.37 4.21 14.96
C LEU A 7 7.59 3.06 15.95
N ASN A 8 8.32 3.29 17.04
CA ASN A 8 8.52 2.30 18.11
C ASN A 8 7.20 1.94 18.80
N PHE A 9 6.31 2.89 19.01
CA PHE A 9 4.98 2.64 19.56
C PHE A 9 4.15 1.76 18.60
N LEU A 10 4.13 2.08 17.31
CA LEU A 10 3.41 1.29 16.29
C LEU A 10 3.95 -0.13 16.20
N LEU A 11 5.27 -0.30 16.20
CA LEU A 11 5.93 -1.60 16.17
C LEU A 11 5.67 -2.42 17.44
N LYS A 12 5.68 -1.78 18.61
CA LYS A 12 5.35 -2.43 19.89
C LYS A 12 3.88 -2.85 19.93
N SER A 13 2.97 -1.98 19.48
CA SER A 13 1.54 -2.28 19.39
C SER A 13 1.27 -3.44 18.44
N TYR A 14 1.92 -3.44 17.26
CA TYR A 14 1.85 -4.55 16.32
C TYR A 14 2.37 -5.87 16.94
N HIS A 15 3.53 -5.82 17.60
CA HIS A 15 4.14 -7.01 18.22
C HIS A 15 3.30 -7.55 19.36
N PHE A 16 2.72 -6.68 20.19
CA PHE A 16 1.79 -7.06 21.23
C PHE A 16 0.54 -7.74 20.66
N SER A 17 0.02 -7.23 19.54
CA SER A 17 -1.24 -7.65 18.97
C SER A 17 -1.15 -8.92 18.14
N PHE A 18 -0.12 -9.03 17.31
CA PHE A 18 0.02 -10.10 16.32
C PHE A 18 1.30 -10.93 16.49
N GLY A 19 2.33 -10.36 17.12
CA GLY A 19 3.67 -10.96 17.14
C GLY A 19 3.77 -12.31 17.87
N LEU A 20 2.91 -12.57 18.82
CA LEU A 20 2.91 -13.81 19.61
C LEU A 20 2.03 -14.90 18.98
N ALA A 21 0.84 -14.51 18.49
CA ALA A 21 -0.15 -15.45 18.00
C ALA A 21 -0.10 -15.65 16.49
N TYR A 22 0.01 -14.54 15.73
CA TYR A 22 -0.11 -14.55 14.26
C TYR A 22 0.94 -13.64 13.61
N PRO A 23 2.24 -13.91 13.73
CA PRO A 23 3.28 -13.05 13.17
C PRO A 23 3.22 -13.03 11.65
N PHE A 24 3.53 -11.88 11.07
CA PHE A 24 3.72 -11.77 9.63
C PHE A 24 5.14 -12.21 9.24
N VAL A 25 5.33 -12.58 7.96
CA VAL A 25 6.60 -13.13 7.43
C VAL A 25 7.78 -12.16 7.59
N VAL A 26 7.48 -10.86 7.56
CA VAL A 26 8.45 -9.79 7.82
C VAL A 26 8.13 -9.12 9.15
N SER A 27 9.12 -9.08 10.02
CA SER A 27 9.02 -8.44 11.34
C SER A 27 10.15 -7.43 11.53
N PHE A 28 10.03 -6.58 12.55
CA PHE A 28 11.04 -5.60 12.90
C PHE A 28 11.60 -5.90 14.29
N ASN A 29 12.91 -5.75 14.45
CA ASN A 29 13.54 -5.83 15.76
C ASN A 29 13.52 -4.46 16.49
N GLU A 30 13.95 -4.45 17.76
CA GLU A 30 14.03 -3.25 18.59
C GLU A 30 14.93 -2.14 18.00
N LYS A 31 15.85 -2.50 17.09
CA LYS A 31 16.73 -1.56 16.37
C LYS A 31 16.11 -1.09 15.05
N ASN A 32 14.82 -1.31 14.83
CA ASN A 32 14.11 -1.00 13.58
C ASN A 32 14.75 -1.63 12.32
N GLN A 33 15.38 -2.80 12.49
CA GLN A 33 15.88 -3.58 11.37
C GLN A 33 14.82 -4.61 10.99
N ALA A 34 14.52 -4.67 9.70
CA ALA A 34 13.62 -5.68 9.18
C ALA A 34 14.29 -7.07 9.26
N ARG A 35 13.53 -8.08 9.65
CA ARG A 35 13.92 -9.48 9.68
C ARG A 35 12.89 -10.33 8.96
N PHE A 36 13.36 -11.36 8.30
CA PHE A 36 12.51 -12.37 7.70
C PHE A 36 12.52 -13.61 8.59
N THR A 37 11.33 -14.02 9.03
CA THR A 37 11.16 -15.22 9.85
C THR A 37 10.23 -16.18 9.10
N LEU A 38 10.73 -17.36 8.75
CA LEU A 38 9.95 -18.38 8.07
C LEU A 38 10.13 -19.71 8.80
N GLY A 39 9.30 -19.96 9.80
CA GLY A 39 9.20 -21.26 10.47
C GLY A 39 8.12 -22.15 9.82
N ARG A 40 8.17 -23.47 10.06
CA ARG A 40 7.15 -24.42 9.55
C ARG A 40 5.73 -24.05 9.96
N LYS A 41 5.53 -23.58 11.20
CA LYS A 41 4.24 -23.12 11.72
C LYS A 41 3.74 -21.93 10.90
N LEU A 42 4.61 -20.95 10.64
CA LEU A 42 4.26 -19.75 9.89
C LEU A 42 3.91 -20.04 8.42
N ILE A 43 4.58 -21.02 7.81
CA ILE A 43 4.24 -21.49 6.45
C ILE A 43 2.83 -22.04 6.42
N LEU A 44 2.49 -22.94 7.35
CA LEU A 44 1.17 -23.55 7.43
C LEU A 44 0.08 -22.50 7.64
N GLU A 45 0.29 -21.59 8.59
CA GLU A 45 -0.63 -20.49 8.86
C GLU A 45 -0.81 -19.58 7.62
N SER A 46 0.27 -19.20 6.97
CA SER A 46 0.20 -18.36 5.75
C SER A 46 -0.54 -19.06 4.62
N VAL A 47 -0.35 -20.37 4.44
CA VAL A 47 -1.09 -21.16 3.44
C VAL A 47 -2.58 -21.20 3.79
N LEU A 48 -2.94 -21.42 5.04
CA LEU A 48 -4.35 -21.43 5.49
C LEU A 48 -5.02 -20.08 5.25
N PHE A 49 -4.34 -18.97 5.56
CA PHE A 49 -4.84 -17.63 5.29
C PHE A 49 -5.02 -17.39 3.78
N MET A 50 -4.03 -17.73 2.96
CA MET A 50 -4.12 -17.58 1.50
C MET A 50 -5.27 -18.41 0.92
N VAL A 51 -5.46 -19.65 1.37
CA VAL A 51 -6.59 -20.49 0.94
C VAL A 51 -7.92 -19.84 1.32
N SER A 52 -8.04 -19.32 2.55
CA SER A 52 -9.25 -18.63 3.00
C SER A 52 -9.55 -17.37 2.17
N LEU A 53 -8.51 -16.58 1.84
CA LEU A 53 -8.63 -15.41 0.97
C LEU A 53 -9.10 -15.79 -0.43
N VAL A 54 -8.49 -16.83 -1.02
CA VAL A 54 -8.86 -17.31 -2.35
C VAL A 54 -10.32 -17.77 -2.37
N ILE A 55 -10.73 -18.60 -1.40
CA ILE A 55 -12.12 -19.09 -1.29
C ILE A 55 -13.08 -17.90 -1.16
N ASN A 56 -12.79 -16.98 -0.25
CA ASN A 56 -13.67 -15.83 0.01
C ASN A 56 -13.74 -14.88 -1.20
N GLY A 57 -12.62 -14.63 -1.88
CA GLY A 57 -12.58 -13.85 -3.12
C GLY A 57 -13.41 -14.48 -4.23
N PHE A 58 -13.33 -15.82 -4.42
CA PHE A 58 -14.16 -16.54 -5.36
C PHE A 58 -15.66 -16.49 -5.00
N LEU A 59 -16.02 -16.61 -3.73
CA LEU A 59 -17.40 -16.48 -3.28
C LEU A 59 -17.95 -15.07 -3.57
N CYS A 60 -17.16 -14.02 -3.32
CA CYS A 60 -17.54 -12.66 -3.67
C CYS A 60 -17.78 -12.47 -5.17
N CYS A 61 -16.89 -13.01 -6.01
CA CYS A 61 -17.06 -12.98 -7.46
C CYS A 61 -18.28 -13.79 -7.91
N ALA A 62 -18.53 -14.97 -7.30
CA ALA A 62 -19.67 -15.81 -7.58
C ALA A 62 -21.00 -15.09 -7.26
N VAL A 63 -21.06 -14.32 -6.18
CA VAL A 63 -22.23 -13.46 -5.88
C VAL A 63 -22.52 -12.51 -7.06
N GLY A 64 -21.49 -11.85 -7.59
CA GLY A 64 -21.62 -10.97 -8.75
C GLY A 64 -22.14 -11.69 -10.00
N VAL A 65 -21.57 -12.86 -10.30
CA VAL A 65 -21.99 -13.68 -11.45
C VAL A 65 -23.44 -14.15 -11.30
N VAL A 66 -23.82 -14.68 -10.15
CA VAL A 66 -25.20 -15.15 -9.88
C VAL A 66 -26.17 -13.98 -9.92
N TYR A 67 -25.80 -12.82 -9.38
CA TYR A 67 -26.60 -11.60 -9.47
C TYR A 67 -26.87 -11.22 -10.94
N TYR A 68 -25.83 -11.18 -11.76
CA TYR A 68 -25.96 -10.80 -13.16
C TYR A 68 -26.78 -11.80 -13.99
N THR A 69 -26.61 -13.11 -13.74
CA THR A 69 -27.27 -14.17 -14.52
C THR A 69 -28.71 -14.44 -14.10
N ARG A 70 -29.00 -14.42 -12.79
CA ARG A 70 -30.32 -14.81 -12.24
C ARG A 70 -31.22 -13.64 -11.85
N ARG A 71 -30.67 -12.41 -11.80
CA ARG A 71 -31.37 -11.18 -11.37
C ARG A 71 -32.21 -11.41 -10.10
N PRO A 72 -31.64 -11.91 -9.00
CA PRO A 72 -32.34 -12.15 -7.76
C PRO A 72 -32.84 -10.82 -7.18
N LYS A 73 -33.75 -10.90 -6.19
CA LYS A 73 -34.26 -9.75 -5.42
C LYS A 73 -33.19 -9.18 -4.46
N LEU A 74 -31.92 -9.18 -4.85
CA LEU A 74 -30.82 -8.60 -4.08
C LEU A 74 -30.61 -7.17 -4.56
N GLU A 75 -30.39 -6.28 -3.64
CA GLU A 75 -30.10 -4.87 -3.96
C GLU A 75 -28.78 -4.75 -4.74
N ARG A 76 -28.76 -3.97 -5.80
CA ARG A 76 -27.61 -3.83 -6.72
C ARG A 76 -26.34 -3.41 -6.00
N TRP A 77 -26.45 -2.54 -4.98
CA TRP A 77 -25.31 -2.08 -4.21
C TRP A 77 -24.62 -3.22 -3.45
N VAL A 78 -25.38 -4.22 -2.96
CA VAL A 78 -24.80 -5.37 -2.26
C VAL A 78 -23.92 -6.19 -3.22
N ALA A 79 -24.40 -6.45 -4.44
CA ALA A 79 -23.61 -7.14 -5.45
C ALA A 79 -22.34 -6.35 -5.82
N LEU A 80 -22.44 -5.02 -5.96
CA LEU A 80 -21.31 -4.15 -6.25
C LEU A 80 -20.25 -4.16 -5.12
N VAL A 81 -20.70 -4.06 -3.87
CA VAL A 81 -19.82 -4.12 -2.69
C VAL A 81 -19.14 -5.48 -2.61
N GLN A 82 -19.85 -6.58 -2.89
CA GLN A 82 -19.27 -7.92 -2.88
C GLN A 82 -18.21 -8.10 -3.96
N VAL A 83 -18.47 -7.66 -5.20
CA VAL A 83 -17.47 -7.73 -6.29
C VAL A 83 -16.24 -6.89 -5.94
N SER A 84 -16.45 -5.67 -5.45
CA SER A 84 -15.34 -4.79 -5.05
C SER A 84 -14.54 -5.37 -3.88
N GLY A 85 -15.23 -5.95 -2.89
CA GLY A 85 -14.62 -6.69 -1.79
C GLY A 85 -13.82 -7.90 -2.27
N GLY A 86 -14.35 -8.66 -3.23
CA GLY A 86 -13.66 -9.78 -3.85
C GLY A 86 -12.37 -9.38 -4.54
N ILE A 87 -12.37 -8.27 -5.29
CA ILE A 87 -11.16 -7.71 -5.92
C ILE A 87 -10.13 -7.33 -4.86
N PHE A 88 -10.57 -6.69 -3.76
CA PHE A 88 -9.70 -6.34 -2.65
C PHE A 88 -9.09 -7.57 -1.97
N ILE A 89 -9.88 -8.61 -1.74
CA ILE A 89 -9.41 -9.88 -1.14
C ILE A 89 -8.39 -10.57 -2.07
N MET A 90 -8.65 -10.59 -3.38
CA MET A 90 -7.69 -11.14 -4.35
C MET A 90 -6.39 -10.33 -4.41
N PHE A 91 -6.48 -9.01 -4.28
CA PHE A 91 -5.31 -8.16 -4.13
C PHE A 91 -4.51 -8.48 -2.86
N GLN A 92 -5.19 -8.71 -1.73
CA GLN A 92 -4.55 -9.14 -0.49
C GLN A 92 -3.81 -10.48 -0.66
N CYS A 93 -4.46 -11.45 -1.30
CA CYS A 93 -3.84 -12.74 -1.61
C CYS A 93 -2.56 -12.58 -2.47
N PHE A 94 -2.60 -11.69 -3.45
CA PHE A 94 -1.43 -11.38 -4.27
C PHE A 94 -0.31 -10.70 -3.47
N ASN A 95 -0.65 -9.80 -2.55
CA ASN A 95 0.32 -9.19 -1.64
C ASN A 95 1.02 -10.25 -0.78
N ASP A 96 0.26 -11.15 -0.17
CA ASP A 96 0.82 -12.22 0.66
C ASP A 96 1.74 -13.13 -0.14
N TYR A 97 1.35 -13.47 -1.38
CA TYR A 97 2.19 -14.23 -2.29
C TYR A 97 3.53 -13.52 -2.56
N ILE A 98 3.51 -12.21 -2.84
CA ILE A 98 4.72 -11.42 -3.06
C ILE A 98 5.60 -11.43 -1.82
N PHE A 99 5.03 -11.19 -0.65
CA PHE A 99 5.77 -11.19 0.61
C PHE A 99 6.34 -12.57 0.94
N PHE A 100 5.60 -13.63 0.68
CA PHE A 100 6.06 -14.98 0.87
C PHE A 100 7.23 -15.33 -0.08
N ARG A 101 7.10 -14.97 -1.37
CA ARG A 101 8.11 -15.27 -2.40
C ARG A 101 9.38 -14.41 -2.25
N HIS A 102 9.23 -13.12 -1.99
CA HIS A 102 10.33 -12.15 -1.96
C HIS A 102 10.68 -11.65 -0.56
N GLY A 103 10.05 -12.18 0.47
CA GLY A 103 10.21 -11.73 1.86
C GLY A 103 11.66 -11.75 2.37
N ARG A 104 12.50 -12.66 1.88
CA ARG A 104 13.93 -12.68 2.22
C ARG A 104 14.70 -11.46 1.71
N SER A 105 14.31 -10.91 0.57
CA SER A 105 14.95 -9.75 -0.03
C SER A 105 14.57 -8.44 0.64
N ILE A 106 13.39 -8.38 1.27
CA ILE A 106 12.86 -7.16 1.89
C ILE A 106 13.77 -6.65 3.02
N PRO A 107 14.16 -7.46 4.02
CA PRO A 107 15.06 -7.00 5.08
C PRO A 107 16.41 -6.53 4.56
N PHE A 108 16.96 -7.25 3.58
CA PHE A 108 18.23 -6.87 2.97
C PHE A 108 18.14 -5.48 2.32
N LEU A 109 17.12 -5.24 1.51
CA LEU A 109 16.91 -3.97 0.82
C LEU A 109 16.61 -2.83 1.80
N TYR A 110 15.74 -3.06 2.78
CA TYR A 110 15.38 -2.10 3.81
C TYR A 110 16.59 -1.67 4.64
N ASN A 111 17.38 -2.65 5.11
CA ASN A 111 18.55 -2.38 5.95
C ASN A 111 19.66 -1.67 5.16
N ASN A 112 19.89 -2.04 3.89
CA ASN A 112 20.83 -1.34 3.02
C ASN A 112 20.40 0.10 2.74
N LEU A 113 19.11 0.33 2.51
CA LEU A 113 18.58 1.67 2.33
C LEU A 113 18.84 2.55 3.57
N ASN A 114 18.59 2.02 4.77
CA ASN A 114 18.87 2.72 6.02
C ASN A 114 20.35 3.08 6.16
N GLN A 115 21.26 2.20 5.74
CA GLN A 115 22.71 2.48 5.74
C GLN A 115 23.09 3.60 4.76
N VAL A 116 22.52 3.58 3.55
CA VAL A 116 22.74 4.64 2.55
C VAL A 116 22.24 5.99 3.08
N VAL A 117 21.03 6.02 3.65
CA VAL A 117 20.47 7.22 4.27
C VAL A 117 21.37 7.74 5.40
N ALA A 118 21.87 6.84 6.26
CA ALA A 118 22.77 7.20 7.36
C ALA A 118 24.08 7.83 6.84
N ARG A 119 24.68 7.28 5.76
CA ARG A 119 25.88 7.86 5.12
C ARG A 119 25.63 9.25 4.56
N ILE A 120 24.50 9.44 3.84
CA ILE A 120 24.10 10.74 3.28
C ILE A 120 23.90 11.77 4.42
N ARG A 121 23.24 11.35 5.51
CA ARG A 121 23.05 12.20 6.72
C ARG A 121 24.38 12.57 7.39
N GLY A 122 25.30 11.61 7.48
CA GLY A 122 26.65 11.87 8.00
C GLY A 122 27.36 12.98 7.22
N GLN A 123 27.30 12.93 5.91
CA GLN A 123 27.88 13.95 5.04
C GLN A 123 27.18 15.31 5.19
N ALA A 124 25.85 15.34 5.30
CA ALA A 124 25.12 16.57 5.53
C ALA A 124 25.48 17.24 6.88
N LYS A 125 25.70 16.42 7.93
CA LYS A 125 26.18 16.91 9.24
C LYS A 125 27.57 17.51 9.14
N LEU A 126 28.50 16.89 8.42
CA LEU A 126 29.85 17.42 8.20
C LEU A 126 29.81 18.80 7.51
N LEU A 127 28.85 19.01 6.62
CA LEU A 127 28.61 20.27 5.93
C LEU A 127 27.78 21.27 6.78
N LYS A 128 27.45 20.94 8.02
CA LYS A 128 26.62 21.75 8.93
C LYS A 128 25.27 22.17 8.33
N LEU A 129 24.72 21.34 7.44
CA LEU A 129 23.43 21.62 6.81
C LEU A 129 22.31 21.35 7.80
N ARG A 130 21.39 22.30 7.96
CA ARG A 130 20.11 22.08 8.61
C ARG A 130 19.21 21.31 7.63
N VAL A 131 19.17 19.98 7.79
CA VAL A 131 18.28 19.14 7.01
C VAL A 131 16.84 19.46 7.43
N LYS A 132 16.10 20.14 6.56
CA LYS A 132 14.67 20.33 6.77
C LYS A 132 13.98 18.99 6.53
N TRP A 133 13.44 18.42 7.59
CA TRP A 133 12.56 17.27 7.53
C TRP A 133 11.21 17.70 6.98
N LEU A 134 10.56 16.83 6.22
CA LEU A 134 9.18 17.07 5.82
C LEU A 134 8.31 17.04 7.09
N GLU A 135 7.82 18.21 7.54
CA GLU A 135 6.93 18.32 8.70
C GLU A 135 5.60 17.55 8.53
N ALA A 136 5.23 17.28 7.27
CA ALA A 136 4.10 16.42 6.91
C ALA A 136 4.17 15.01 7.52
N ARG A 137 5.35 14.53 7.87
CA ARG A 137 5.61 13.17 8.36
C ARG A 137 4.92 12.81 9.66
N LEU A 138 4.93 13.69 10.64
CA LEU A 138 4.27 13.44 11.93
C LEU A 138 2.76 13.29 11.78
N PHE A 139 2.17 14.08 10.89
CA PHE A 139 0.75 13.99 10.57
C PHE A 139 0.43 12.68 9.85
N THR A 140 1.23 12.27 8.87
CA THR A 140 1.09 11.03 8.13
C THR A 140 1.23 9.79 9.02
N LEU A 141 2.29 9.74 9.83
CA LEU A 141 2.49 8.67 10.82
C LEU A 141 1.37 8.63 11.85
N GLY A 142 0.84 9.78 12.25
CA GLY A 142 -0.32 9.86 13.13
C GLY A 142 -1.58 9.27 12.50
N ILE A 143 -1.86 9.59 11.23
CA ILE A 143 -3.00 9.03 10.47
C ILE A 143 -2.82 7.52 10.27
N LEU A 144 -1.65 7.07 9.82
CA LEU A 144 -1.36 5.65 9.67
C LEU A 144 -1.50 4.91 11.00
N GLY A 145 -0.97 5.47 12.08
CA GLY A 145 -1.11 4.93 13.42
C GLY A 145 -2.57 4.81 13.85
N SER A 146 -3.38 5.84 13.58
CA SER A 146 -4.81 5.81 13.86
C SER A 146 -5.56 4.77 13.03
N LEU A 147 -5.22 4.64 11.74
CA LEU A 147 -5.78 3.60 10.87
C LEU A 147 -5.39 2.19 11.35
N PHE A 148 -4.15 1.98 11.80
CA PHE A 148 -3.71 0.71 12.35
C PHE A 148 -4.41 0.36 13.66
N CYS A 149 -4.55 1.31 14.57
CA CYS A 149 -5.33 1.12 15.78
C CYS A 149 -6.79 0.81 15.45
N ALA A 150 -7.39 1.56 14.52
CA ALA A 150 -8.76 1.34 14.10
C ALA A 150 -8.96 -0.06 13.48
N THR A 151 -8.09 -0.50 12.57
CA THR A 151 -8.16 -1.85 11.99
C THR A 151 -7.95 -2.94 13.02
N TYR A 152 -7.04 -2.73 13.95
CA TYR A 152 -6.77 -3.68 15.02
C TYR A 152 -7.95 -3.85 15.99
N PHE A 153 -8.50 -2.75 16.49
CA PHE A 153 -9.64 -2.82 17.42
C PHE A 153 -10.95 -3.16 16.72
N SER A 154 -11.10 -2.89 15.44
CA SER A 154 -12.33 -3.14 14.69
C SER A 154 -12.44 -4.52 14.07
N TRP A 155 -11.36 -5.33 13.99
CA TRP A 155 -11.41 -6.60 13.27
C TRP A 155 -12.45 -7.57 13.83
N ALA A 156 -12.49 -7.75 15.16
CA ALA A 156 -13.47 -8.64 15.80
C ALA A 156 -14.90 -8.10 15.63
N MET A 157 -15.07 -6.79 15.74
CA MET A 157 -16.33 -6.11 15.51
C MET A 157 -16.77 -6.22 14.04
N THR A 158 -15.84 -6.10 13.10
CA THR A 158 -16.09 -6.27 11.67
C THR A 158 -16.56 -7.70 11.36
N VAL A 159 -15.92 -8.72 11.94
CA VAL A 159 -16.35 -10.12 11.80
C VAL A 159 -17.78 -10.29 12.34
N ALA A 160 -18.04 -9.79 13.55
CA ALA A 160 -19.36 -9.91 14.18
C ALA A 160 -20.45 -9.20 13.36
N ILE A 161 -20.21 -7.96 12.93
CA ILE A 161 -21.16 -7.20 12.10
C ILE A 161 -21.41 -7.91 10.76
N THR A 162 -20.35 -8.37 10.07
CA THR A 162 -20.48 -9.05 8.78
C THR A 162 -21.35 -10.29 8.88
N ILE A 163 -21.17 -11.07 9.96
CA ILE A 163 -21.95 -12.32 10.16
C ILE A 163 -23.38 -12.02 10.59
N VAL A 164 -23.57 -11.11 11.55
CA VAL A 164 -24.90 -10.75 12.07
C VAL A 164 -25.78 -10.11 10.99
N MET A 165 -25.20 -9.21 10.19
CA MET A 165 -25.90 -8.56 9.09
C MET A 165 -26.05 -9.44 7.84
N GLY A 166 -25.46 -10.64 7.82
CA GLY A 166 -25.49 -11.54 6.67
C GLY A 166 -24.79 -10.97 5.43
N LEU A 167 -23.79 -10.10 5.61
CA LEU A 167 -23.04 -9.50 4.51
C LEU A 167 -21.90 -10.39 4.01
N ASP A 168 -21.69 -11.56 4.60
CA ASP A 168 -20.69 -12.50 4.13
C ASP A 168 -21.13 -13.17 2.81
N PRO A 169 -20.18 -13.38 1.87
CA PRO A 169 -20.48 -13.84 0.53
C PRO A 169 -21.10 -15.25 0.51
N LEU A 170 -20.74 -16.11 1.47
CA LEU A 170 -21.30 -17.46 1.55
C LEU A 170 -22.79 -17.42 1.91
N HIS A 171 -23.18 -16.57 2.88
CA HIS A 171 -24.59 -16.38 3.25
C HIS A 171 -25.40 -15.84 2.08
N ILE A 172 -24.89 -14.80 1.42
CA ILE A 172 -25.56 -14.19 0.26
C ILE A 172 -25.75 -15.22 -0.84
N LEU A 173 -24.69 -15.98 -1.19
CA LEU A 173 -24.74 -16.99 -2.24
C LEU A 173 -25.75 -18.10 -1.90
N LEU A 174 -25.78 -18.60 -0.67
CA LEU A 174 -26.72 -19.61 -0.21
C LEU A 174 -28.17 -19.09 -0.25
N THR A 175 -28.43 -17.86 0.14
CA THR A 175 -29.74 -17.20 0.06
C THR A 175 -30.24 -17.07 -1.40
N MET A 176 -29.33 -16.78 -2.32
CA MET A 176 -29.63 -16.63 -3.75
C MET A 176 -29.85 -17.97 -4.46
N THR A 177 -29.20 -19.04 -4.03
CA THR A 177 -29.17 -20.32 -4.73
C THR A 177 -30.08 -21.37 -4.11
N SER A 178 -30.37 -21.29 -2.82
CA SER A 178 -31.15 -22.27 -2.07
C SER A 178 -32.46 -21.67 -1.58
N SER A 179 -33.59 -22.10 -2.21
CA SER A 179 -34.91 -21.68 -1.74
C SER A 179 -35.22 -22.14 -0.30
N THR A 180 -34.70 -23.29 0.11
CA THR A 180 -34.83 -23.81 1.46
C THR A 180 -34.08 -23.01 2.47
N TYR A 181 -32.84 -22.60 2.15
CA TYR A 181 -32.04 -21.74 3.02
C TYR A 181 -32.65 -20.35 3.14
N ALA A 182 -33.11 -19.76 2.03
CA ALA A 182 -33.76 -18.46 2.02
C ALA A 182 -35.05 -18.41 2.84
N ARG A 183 -35.83 -19.52 2.84
CA ARG A 183 -37.11 -19.61 3.56
C ARG A 183 -36.94 -19.89 5.05
N TYR A 184 -35.89 -20.63 5.45
CA TYR A 184 -35.66 -21.04 6.84
C TYR A 184 -34.19 -20.88 7.26
N PRO A 185 -33.62 -19.66 7.25
CA PRO A 185 -32.21 -19.47 7.57
C PRO A 185 -31.87 -19.83 9.03
N LEU A 186 -32.88 -19.80 9.91
CA LEU A 186 -32.75 -20.15 11.33
C LEU A 186 -33.08 -21.62 11.64
N PHE A 187 -33.79 -22.34 10.76
CA PHE A 187 -34.35 -23.67 10.99
C PHE A 187 -33.73 -24.80 10.17
N TYR A 188 -32.65 -24.59 9.46
CA TYR A 188 -31.91 -25.70 8.84
C TYR A 188 -31.21 -26.49 9.95
N VAL A 189 -32.03 -27.45 10.48
CA VAL A 189 -31.80 -28.08 11.77
C VAL A 189 -30.57 -28.96 11.77
N SER A 190 -29.84 -28.89 12.81
CA SER A 190 -28.87 -29.65 13.56
C SER A 190 -27.41 -29.60 13.07
N VAL A 191 -26.94 -30.47 12.22
CA VAL A 191 -25.49 -30.58 11.92
C VAL A 191 -25.08 -29.64 10.79
N ASN A 192 -25.89 -29.52 9.73
CA ASN A 192 -25.58 -28.65 8.59
C ASN A 192 -25.53 -27.16 8.99
N ARG A 193 -26.32 -26.75 9.96
CA ARG A 193 -26.36 -25.38 10.45
C ARG A 193 -25.06 -24.99 11.19
N VAL A 194 -24.60 -25.86 12.07
CA VAL A 194 -23.35 -25.64 12.81
C VAL A 194 -22.17 -25.59 11.84
N LEU A 195 -22.14 -26.46 10.83
CA LEU A 195 -21.10 -26.47 9.81
C LEU A 195 -21.14 -25.20 8.91
N ILE A 196 -22.34 -24.77 8.48
CA ILE A 196 -22.47 -23.57 7.66
C ILE A 196 -22.10 -22.31 8.47
N VAL A 197 -22.63 -22.14 9.67
CA VAL A 197 -22.32 -20.97 10.51
C VAL A 197 -20.86 -21.02 10.94
N GLY A 198 -20.33 -22.17 11.33
CA GLY A 198 -18.93 -22.35 11.66
C GLY A 198 -18.02 -22.04 10.47
N GLY A 199 -18.35 -22.54 9.27
CA GLY A 199 -17.61 -22.26 8.05
C GLY A 199 -17.61 -20.77 7.68
N ARG A 200 -18.77 -20.10 7.80
CA ARG A 200 -18.89 -18.64 7.61
C ARG A 200 -17.99 -17.88 8.58
N MET A 201 -18.07 -18.24 9.89
CA MET A 201 -17.24 -17.62 10.92
C MET A 201 -15.75 -17.81 10.63
N VAL A 202 -15.30 -19.01 10.29
CA VAL A 202 -13.90 -19.29 10.00
C VAL A 202 -13.42 -18.52 8.78
N LEU A 203 -14.15 -18.53 7.67
CA LEU A 203 -13.76 -17.83 6.44
C LEU A 203 -13.67 -16.32 6.63
N VAL A 204 -14.69 -15.71 7.23
CA VAL A 204 -14.69 -14.26 7.49
C VAL A 204 -13.60 -13.90 8.50
N HIS A 205 -13.48 -14.66 9.58
CA HIS A 205 -12.47 -14.44 10.62
C HIS A 205 -11.05 -14.51 10.05
N MET A 206 -10.72 -15.56 9.32
CA MET A 206 -9.40 -15.73 8.70
C MET A 206 -9.08 -14.59 7.71
N THR A 207 -10.05 -14.22 6.87
CA THR A 207 -9.87 -13.14 5.89
C THR A 207 -9.61 -11.79 6.58
N VAL A 208 -10.46 -11.43 7.54
CA VAL A 208 -10.34 -10.12 8.25
C VAL A 208 -9.07 -10.09 9.12
N LEU A 209 -8.74 -11.19 9.78
CA LEU A 209 -7.54 -11.30 10.60
C LEU A 209 -6.27 -11.16 9.75
N ASP A 210 -6.24 -11.77 8.56
CA ASP A 210 -5.09 -11.67 7.66
C ASP A 210 -4.90 -10.24 7.15
N ILE A 211 -5.96 -9.59 6.74
CA ILE A 211 -5.93 -8.17 6.36
C ILE A 211 -5.43 -7.32 7.53
N ALA A 212 -5.97 -7.52 8.72
CA ALA A 212 -5.60 -6.75 9.91
C ALA A 212 -4.13 -6.91 10.32
N ARG A 213 -3.51 -8.08 10.09
CA ARG A 213 -2.09 -8.32 10.41
C ARG A 213 -1.12 -7.86 9.32
N SER A 214 -1.49 -8.00 8.04
CA SER A 214 -0.59 -7.74 6.92
C SER A 214 -0.51 -6.25 6.59
N TRP A 215 -1.63 -5.55 6.58
CA TRP A 215 -1.72 -4.14 6.21
C TRP A 215 -0.84 -3.21 7.04
N PRO A 216 -0.78 -3.31 8.39
CA PRO A 216 0.16 -2.52 9.18
C PRO A 216 1.61 -2.72 8.75
N THR A 217 2.02 -3.97 8.52
CA THR A 217 3.39 -4.28 8.11
C THR A 217 3.70 -3.74 6.71
N ILE A 218 2.78 -3.91 5.76
CA ILE A 218 2.90 -3.37 4.40
C ILE A 218 2.97 -1.83 4.47
N GLY A 219 2.08 -1.21 5.23
CA GLY A 219 2.06 0.24 5.42
C GLY A 219 3.36 0.78 5.99
N ILE A 220 3.90 0.16 7.04
CA ILE A 220 5.19 0.55 7.63
C ILE A 220 6.34 0.38 6.62
N LEU A 221 6.38 -0.74 5.90
CA LEU A 221 7.44 -0.99 4.91
C LEU A 221 7.39 0.00 3.76
N LEU A 222 6.19 0.27 3.24
CA LEU A 222 6.01 1.23 2.15
C LEU A 222 6.31 2.65 2.61
N GLU A 223 5.73 3.09 3.73
CA GLU A 223 5.92 4.44 4.24
C GLU A 223 7.38 4.70 4.58
N VAL A 224 7.98 3.88 5.45
CA VAL A 224 9.38 4.07 5.87
C VAL A 224 10.35 3.86 4.70
N GLY A 225 10.06 2.90 3.82
CA GLY A 225 10.87 2.63 2.63
C GLY A 225 10.83 3.78 1.62
N LEU A 226 9.64 4.21 1.22
CA LEU A 226 9.44 5.32 0.27
C LEU A 226 9.98 6.62 0.84
N GLU A 227 9.69 6.89 2.09
CA GLU A 227 10.15 8.10 2.74
C GLU A 227 11.67 8.17 2.87
N ASN A 228 12.32 7.07 3.25
CA ASN A 228 13.78 7.02 3.29
C ASN A 228 14.39 7.28 1.91
N LEU A 229 13.76 6.79 0.84
CA LEU A 229 14.19 7.07 -0.55
C LEU A 229 14.01 8.55 -0.91
N VAL A 230 12.85 9.13 -0.59
CA VAL A 230 12.58 10.57 -0.83
C VAL A 230 13.53 11.45 -0.02
N ASN A 231 13.74 11.13 1.24
CA ASN A 231 14.64 11.87 2.13
C ASN A 231 16.10 11.76 1.68
N ALA A 232 16.54 10.58 1.24
CA ALA A 232 17.90 10.43 0.66
C ALA A 232 18.13 11.42 -0.48
N LEU A 233 17.18 11.50 -1.44
CA LEU A 233 17.30 12.43 -2.55
C LEU A 233 17.12 13.89 -2.14
N ASN A 234 16.27 14.18 -1.17
CA ASN A 234 16.09 15.54 -0.67
C ASN A 234 17.38 16.07 0.00
N ILE A 235 18.01 15.25 0.85
CA ILE A 235 19.29 15.60 1.48
C ILE A 235 20.38 15.75 0.42
N LEU A 236 20.47 14.86 -0.56
CA LEU A 236 21.41 14.98 -1.67
C LEU A 236 21.18 16.27 -2.48
N LEU A 237 19.94 16.66 -2.70
CA LEU A 237 19.59 17.93 -3.36
C LEU A 237 20.05 19.14 -2.54
N GLN A 238 19.85 19.11 -1.22
CA GLN A 238 20.34 20.17 -0.32
C GLN A 238 21.88 20.27 -0.31
N ILE A 239 22.58 19.12 -0.25
CA ILE A 239 24.05 19.06 -0.38
C ILE A 239 24.47 19.65 -1.72
N THR A 240 23.79 19.28 -2.83
CA THR A 240 24.10 19.78 -4.17
C THR A 240 23.94 21.30 -4.26
N LYS A 241 22.87 21.86 -3.66
CA LYS A 241 22.63 23.30 -3.63
C LYS A 241 23.64 24.05 -2.76
N ALA A 242 24.00 23.51 -1.60
CA ALA A 242 24.97 24.13 -0.69
C ALA A 242 26.39 24.17 -1.28
N GLN A 243 26.70 23.22 -2.15
CA GLN A 243 28.01 23.15 -2.83
C GLN A 243 28.03 23.80 -4.20
N TYR A 244 26.97 24.50 -4.58
CA TYR A 244 26.92 25.27 -5.83
C TYR A 244 27.98 26.36 -5.84
N GLY A 245 28.86 26.34 -6.84
CA GLY A 245 29.98 27.30 -6.95
C GLY A 245 31.27 26.95 -6.18
N VAL A 246 31.19 26.23 -5.05
CA VAL A 246 32.35 25.97 -4.16
C VAL A 246 32.73 24.49 -4.07
N GLY A 247 31.91 23.59 -4.55
CA GLY A 247 32.07 22.15 -4.36
C GLY A 247 33.24 21.53 -5.13
N SER A 248 34.12 20.83 -4.42
CA SER A 248 35.21 20.07 -4.99
C SER A 248 34.70 18.91 -5.88
N TYR A 249 35.55 18.43 -6.80
CA TYR A 249 35.28 17.25 -7.61
C TYR A 249 34.87 16.03 -6.76
N ALA A 250 35.58 15.79 -5.64
CA ALA A 250 35.30 14.68 -4.73
C ALA A 250 33.87 14.72 -4.18
N SER A 251 33.40 15.91 -3.80
CA SER A 251 32.06 16.11 -3.25
C SER A 251 30.96 15.86 -4.29
N ARG A 252 31.16 16.31 -5.53
CA ARG A 252 30.22 16.06 -6.63
C ARG A 252 30.18 14.60 -7.05
N ASN A 253 31.34 13.94 -7.03
CA ASN A 253 31.44 12.51 -7.26
C ASN A 253 30.70 11.70 -6.18
N PHE A 254 30.81 12.11 -4.91
CA PHE A 254 30.03 11.52 -3.82
C PHE A 254 28.51 11.58 -4.09
N ILE A 255 27.99 12.73 -4.48
CA ILE A 255 26.55 12.89 -4.79
C ILE A 255 26.12 11.95 -5.91
N LEU A 256 26.88 11.86 -7.01
CA LEU A 256 26.58 10.97 -8.12
C LEU A 256 26.64 9.50 -7.70
N MET A 257 27.63 9.14 -6.90
CA MET A 257 27.80 7.79 -6.38
C MET A 257 26.62 7.41 -5.47
N MET A 258 26.23 8.27 -4.53
CA MET A 258 25.08 8.01 -3.65
C MET A 258 23.77 7.92 -4.44
N LYS A 259 23.56 8.79 -5.44
CA LYS A 259 22.40 8.68 -6.34
C LYS A 259 22.37 7.36 -7.11
N ARG A 260 23.55 6.87 -7.57
CA ARG A 260 23.66 5.54 -8.22
C ARG A 260 23.29 4.43 -7.24
N TYR A 261 23.76 4.45 -6.00
CA TYR A 261 23.38 3.47 -4.98
C TYR A 261 21.88 3.44 -4.73
N VAL A 262 21.24 4.60 -4.60
CA VAL A 262 19.77 4.69 -4.51
C VAL A 262 19.12 4.08 -5.76
N GLY A 263 19.67 4.33 -6.94
CA GLY A 263 19.19 3.73 -8.20
C GLY A 263 19.34 2.22 -8.25
N ILE A 264 20.45 1.67 -7.74
CA ILE A 264 20.68 0.22 -7.65
C ILE A 264 19.68 -0.42 -6.69
N ILE A 265 19.48 0.15 -5.51
CA ILE A 265 18.48 -0.32 -4.56
C ILE A 265 17.09 -0.30 -5.21
N LEU A 266 16.71 0.80 -5.85
CA LEU A 266 15.43 0.91 -6.55
C LEU A 266 15.31 -0.16 -7.66
N HIS A 267 16.37 -0.44 -8.39
CA HIS A 267 16.35 -1.49 -9.43
C HIS A 267 16.12 -2.88 -8.83
N HIS A 268 16.78 -3.21 -7.74
CA HIS A 268 16.58 -4.49 -7.06
C HIS A 268 15.22 -4.62 -6.37
N THR A 269 14.60 -3.49 -6.00
CA THR A 269 13.24 -3.50 -5.43
C THR A 269 12.14 -3.62 -6.48
N ARG A 270 12.43 -3.47 -7.77
CA ARG A 270 11.41 -3.46 -8.84
C ARG A 270 10.53 -4.69 -8.83
N VAL A 271 11.12 -5.88 -8.70
CA VAL A 271 10.37 -7.15 -8.69
C VAL A 271 9.31 -7.19 -7.59
N LEU A 272 9.54 -6.46 -6.49
CA LEU A 272 8.61 -6.36 -5.37
C LEU A 272 7.69 -5.14 -5.49
N VAL A 273 8.28 -3.97 -5.75
CA VAL A 273 7.59 -2.66 -5.62
C VAL A 273 6.72 -2.36 -6.83
N ASP A 274 7.18 -2.67 -8.06
CA ASP A 274 6.43 -2.36 -9.28
C ASP A 274 5.07 -3.08 -9.33
N PRO A 275 4.96 -4.41 -9.04
CA PRO A 275 3.67 -5.09 -8.96
C PRO A 275 2.80 -4.60 -7.81
N LEU A 276 3.41 -4.32 -6.64
CA LEU A 276 2.66 -3.81 -5.48
C LEU A 276 2.01 -2.46 -5.79
N ILE A 277 2.75 -1.53 -6.39
CA ILE A 277 2.21 -0.23 -6.78
C ILE A 277 1.14 -0.40 -7.86
N ALA A 278 1.34 -1.28 -8.84
CA ALA A 278 0.35 -1.55 -9.90
C ALA A 278 -0.98 -2.04 -9.31
N CYS A 279 -0.92 -3.07 -8.48
CA CYS A 279 -2.09 -3.65 -7.85
C CYS A 279 -2.74 -2.67 -6.86
N LEU A 280 -1.94 -1.95 -6.07
CA LEU A 280 -2.44 -0.96 -5.12
C LEU A 280 -3.17 0.19 -5.83
N THR A 281 -2.60 0.72 -6.91
CA THR A 281 -3.24 1.81 -7.68
C THR A 281 -4.53 1.34 -8.35
N LEU A 282 -4.57 0.13 -8.89
CA LEU A 282 -5.78 -0.45 -9.49
C LEU A 282 -6.86 -0.69 -8.43
N THR A 283 -6.51 -1.35 -7.34
CA THR A 283 -7.46 -1.65 -6.25
C THR A 283 -7.97 -0.37 -5.61
N SER A 284 -7.09 0.60 -5.37
CA SER A 284 -7.47 1.91 -4.85
C SER A 284 -8.42 2.65 -5.80
N LEU A 285 -8.18 2.60 -7.11
CA LEU A 285 -9.07 3.17 -8.12
C LEU A 285 -10.48 2.58 -8.01
N ILE A 286 -10.59 1.25 -7.96
CA ILE A 286 -11.87 0.53 -7.90
C ILE A 286 -12.59 0.83 -6.58
N LEU A 287 -11.90 0.66 -5.45
CA LEU A 287 -12.50 0.88 -4.12
C LEU A 287 -12.93 2.32 -3.91
N TRP A 288 -12.11 3.27 -4.35
CA TRP A 288 -12.43 4.68 -4.19
C TRP A 288 -13.61 5.09 -5.07
N THR A 289 -13.62 4.67 -6.33
CA THR A 289 -14.75 4.91 -7.25
C THR A 289 -16.04 4.28 -6.70
N THR A 290 -15.97 3.03 -6.23
CA THR A 290 -17.14 2.34 -5.64
C THR A 290 -17.62 3.03 -4.37
N SER A 291 -16.71 3.42 -3.48
CA SER A 291 -17.06 4.13 -2.24
C SER A 291 -17.70 5.49 -2.53
N ASN A 292 -17.16 6.26 -3.48
CA ASN A 292 -17.74 7.52 -3.92
C ASN A 292 -19.13 7.33 -4.51
N PHE A 293 -19.32 6.30 -5.34
CA PHE A 293 -20.62 5.96 -5.90
C PHE A 293 -21.63 5.65 -4.78
N VAL A 294 -21.25 4.83 -3.81
CA VAL A 294 -22.07 4.49 -2.64
C VAL A 294 -22.39 5.73 -1.81
N VAL A 295 -21.45 6.64 -1.60
CA VAL A 295 -21.68 7.90 -0.89
C VAL A 295 -22.66 8.80 -1.63
N ILE A 296 -22.56 8.92 -2.94
CA ILE A 296 -23.38 9.84 -3.75
C ILE A 296 -24.81 9.29 -3.95
N LYS A 297 -24.92 8.02 -4.34
CA LYS A 297 -26.20 7.39 -4.71
C LYS A 297 -26.86 6.60 -3.57
N GLY A 298 -26.08 6.19 -2.57
CA GLY A 298 -26.59 5.37 -1.47
C GLY A 298 -27.40 6.11 -0.43
N TRP A 299 -27.43 7.45 -0.49
CA TRP A 299 -28.21 8.25 0.44
C TRP A 299 -29.71 7.89 0.33
N GLY A 300 -30.29 7.45 1.43
CA GLY A 300 -31.70 7.00 1.49
C GLY A 300 -31.97 5.57 1.03
N HIS A 301 -31.03 4.89 0.39
CA HIS A 301 -31.19 3.51 -0.11
C HIS A 301 -30.38 2.48 0.68
N ILE A 302 -29.32 2.91 1.37
CA ILE A 302 -28.43 2.03 2.13
C ILE A 302 -28.68 2.21 3.62
N ASN A 303 -28.50 1.13 4.39
CA ASN A 303 -28.55 1.22 5.84
C ASN A 303 -27.66 2.36 6.35
N PRO A 304 -28.18 3.31 7.12
CA PRO A 304 -27.43 4.47 7.64
C PRO A 304 -26.13 4.10 8.35
N ALA A 305 -26.03 2.90 8.93
CA ALA A 305 -24.83 2.40 9.59
C ALA A 305 -23.67 2.11 8.62
N LEU A 306 -23.94 1.83 7.34
CA LEU A 306 -22.93 1.55 6.32
C LEU A 306 -22.41 2.79 5.60
N TRP A 307 -23.17 3.89 5.65
CA TRP A 307 -22.78 5.13 4.97
C TRP A 307 -21.49 5.76 5.54
N PRO A 308 -21.29 5.85 6.88
CA PRO A 308 -19.99 6.28 7.44
C PRO A 308 -18.82 5.39 7.04
N VAL A 309 -19.05 4.09 6.84
CA VAL A 309 -18.00 3.15 6.38
C VAL A 309 -17.58 3.49 4.95
N ALA A 310 -18.54 3.73 4.05
CA ALA A 310 -18.24 4.12 2.66
C ALA A 310 -17.51 5.47 2.61
N LEU A 311 -17.96 6.46 3.38
CA LEU A 311 -17.31 7.77 3.47
C LEU A 311 -15.88 7.64 4.04
N GLY A 312 -15.72 6.88 5.11
CA GLY A 312 -14.41 6.62 5.73
C GLY A 312 -13.46 5.90 4.79
N THR A 313 -13.95 4.92 4.02
CA THR A 313 -13.16 4.21 3.00
C THR A 313 -12.73 5.16 1.88
N SER A 314 -13.64 6.00 1.36
CA SER A 314 -13.32 7.00 0.34
C SER A 314 -12.21 7.95 0.82
N PHE A 315 -12.33 8.47 2.04
CA PHE A 315 -11.34 9.36 2.64
C PHE A 315 -9.99 8.67 2.89
N ALA A 316 -10.01 7.42 3.37
CA ALA A 316 -8.80 6.62 3.57
C ALA A 316 -8.07 6.35 2.25
N MET A 317 -8.81 6.03 1.17
CA MET A 317 -8.23 5.82 -0.16
C MET A 317 -7.64 7.10 -0.75
N PHE A 318 -8.29 8.25 -0.51
CA PHE A 318 -7.73 9.55 -0.89
C PHE A 318 -6.37 9.79 -0.22
N ILE A 319 -6.32 9.68 1.10
CA ILE A 319 -5.08 9.91 1.87
C ILE A 319 -3.99 8.93 1.42
N LEU A 320 -4.29 7.64 1.35
CA LEU A 320 -3.33 6.61 0.98
C LEU A 320 -2.76 6.85 -0.43
N SER A 321 -3.62 7.18 -1.39
CA SER A 321 -3.21 7.47 -2.77
C SER A 321 -2.35 8.73 -2.85
N ASP A 322 -2.71 9.80 -2.15
CA ASP A 322 -1.94 11.04 -2.13
C ASP A 322 -0.56 10.84 -1.51
N LEU A 323 -0.48 10.10 -0.41
CA LEU A 323 0.79 9.78 0.24
C LEU A 323 1.71 8.96 -0.68
N LEU A 324 1.22 7.84 -1.19
CA LEU A 324 2.07 6.92 -1.97
C LEU A 324 2.48 7.52 -3.32
N LEU A 325 1.51 8.01 -4.08
CA LEU A 325 1.79 8.61 -5.39
C LEU A 325 2.51 9.96 -5.24
N GLY A 326 2.16 10.75 -4.23
CA GLY A 326 2.84 12.01 -3.90
C GLY A 326 4.31 11.77 -3.58
N CYS A 327 4.64 10.81 -2.71
CA CYS A 327 6.02 10.44 -2.41
C CYS A 327 6.77 9.98 -3.68
N ALA A 328 6.16 9.15 -4.52
CA ALA A 328 6.77 8.69 -5.76
C ALA A 328 7.04 9.83 -6.75
N VAL A 329 6.15 10.82 -6.84
CA VAL A 329 6.32 12.03 -7.66
C VAL A 329 7.44 12.92 -7.10
N HIS A 330 7.46 13.14 -5.79
CA HIS A 330 8.53 13.91 -5.12
C HIS A 330 9.90 13.28 -5.33
N PHE A 331 10.00 11.96 -5.24
CA PHE A 331 11.22 11.22 -5.53
C PHE A 331 11.74 11.50 -6.95
N ASN A 332 10.87 11.42 -7.97
CA ASN A 332 11.24 11.73 -9.35
C ASN A 332 11.67 13.19 -9.54
N ASN A 333 10.93 14.12 -8.95
CA ASN A 333 11.22 15.56 -9.05
C ASN A 333 12.55 15.91 -8.39
N ASN A 334 12.85 15.37 -7.20
CA ASN A 334 14.13 15.56 -6.52
C ASN A 334 15.28 14.97 -7.33
N SER A 335 15.10 13.79 -7.91
CA SER A 335 16.12 13.18 -8.78
C SER A 335 16.42 14.02 -10.02
N LYS A 336 15.41 14.62 -10.67
CA LYS A 336 15.58 15.57 -11.77
C LYS A 336 16.30 16.83 -11.32
N ALA A 337 15.90 17.39 -10.18
CA ALA A 337 16.46 18.61 -9.63
C ALA A 337 17.97 18.46 -9.32
N ILE A 338 18.37 17.31 -8.73
CA ILE A 338 19.79 16.99 -8.50
C ILE A 338 20.56 17.01 -9.82
N LEU A 339 20.10 16.30 -10.84
CA LEU A 339 20.81 16.25 -12.14
C LEU A 339 20.89 17.62 -12.80
N ASN A 340 19.81 18.41 -12.76
CA ASN A 340 19.80 19.76 -13.32
C ASN A 340 20.73 20.72 -12.56
N SER A 341 20.75 20.65 -11.23
CA SER A 341 21.66 21.45 -10.40
C SER A 341 23.12 21.07 -10.67
N MET A 342 23.41 19.77 -10.78
CA MET A 342 24.74 19.30 -11.12
C MET A 342 25.19 19.73 -12.53
N ARG A 343 24.28 19.68 -13.53
CA ARG A 343 24.60 20.16 -14.91
C ARG A 343 25.02 21.63 -14.91
N ARG A 344 24.31 22.48 -14.16
CA ARG A 344 24.64 23.89 -14.01
C ARG A 344 26.00 24.07 -13.32
N GLY A 345 26.21 23.41 -12.19
CA GLY A 345 27.43 23.56 -11.42
C GLY A 345 28.69 23.00 -12.09
N VAL A 346 28.56 22.12 -13.09
CA VAL A 346 29.73 21.62 -13.86
C VAL A 346 30.26 22.71 -14.82
N ALA A 347 29.42 23.67 -15.24
CA ALA A 347 29.87 24.77 -16.09
C ALA A 347 30.92 25.64 -15.36
N ASP A 348 30.78 25.81 -14.04
CA ASP A 348 31.57 26.71 -13.21
C ASP A 348 32.86 26.05 -12.67
N MET A 349 33.17 24.82 -13.07
CA MET A 349 34.40 24.14 -12.61
C MET A 349 35.66 24.60 -13.39
N ASN A 350 36.72 24.95 -12.67
CA ASN A 350 38.00 25.33 -13.28
C ASN A 350 38.80 24.13 -13.79
N GLU A 351 38.62 22.95 -13.22
CA GLU A 351 39.37 21.75 -13.52
C GLU A 351 38.85 21.05 -14.81
N ARG A 352 39.58 21.14 -15.92
CA ARG A 352 39.15 20.71 -17.27
C ARG A 352 38.88 19.21 -17.34
N ASN A 353 39.75 18.35 -16.79
CA ASN A 353 39.61 16.89 -16.83
C ASN A 353 38.44 16.42 -15.95
N GLY A 354 38.31 16.93 -14.76
CA GLY A 354 37.20 16.67 -13.86
C GLY A 354 35.86 17.09 -14.46
N ARG A 355 35.82 18.24 -15.16
CA ARG A 355 34.62 18.74 -15.85
C ARG A 355 34.15 17.81 -16.97
N LYS A 356 35.07 17.31 -17.82
CA LYS A 356 34.75 16.39 -18.92
C LYS A 356 34.17 15.08 -18.38
N TRP A 357 34.83 14.48 -17.39
CA TRP A 357 34.38 13.23 -16.76
C TRP A 357 33.01 13.40 -16.09
N LEU A 358 32.81 14.47 -15.33
CA LEU A 358 31.58 14.75 -14.62
C LEU A 358 30.39 14.96 -15.59
N ARG A 359 30.63 15.66 -16.72
CA ARG A 359 29.62 15.83 -17.79
C ARG A 359 29.20 14.51 -18.38
N MET A 360 30.14 13.59 -18.65
CA MET A 360 29.83 12.26 -19.16
C MET A 360 29.04 11.44 -18.14
N SER A 361 29.48 11.47 -16.89
CA SER A 361 28.82 10.78 -15.79
C SER A 361 27.38 11.28 -15.53
N ILE A 362 27.14 12.57 -15.64
CA ILE A 362 25.77 13.15 -15.50
C ILE A 362 24.91 12.79 -16.73
N LYS A 363 25.47 12.83 -17.95
CA LYS A 363 24.73 12.45 -19.17
C LYS A 363 24.32 10.99 -19.17
N SER A 364 25.12 10.10 -18.59
CA SER A 364 24.79 8.66 -18.48
C SER A 364 23.71 8.35 -17.46
N GLN A 365 23.41 9.29 -16.54
CA GLN A 365 22.37 9.08 -15.53
C GLN A 365 21.01 9.58 -15.97
N ARG A 366 20.01 8.72 -15.80
CA ARG A 366 18.59 9.07 -15.95
C ARG A 366 18.00 9.51 -14.61
N PRO A 367 16.97 10.37 -14.63
CA PRO A 367 16.17 10.61 -13.43
C PRO A 367 15.60 9.30 -12.89
N LEU A 368 15.67 9.12 -11.57
CA LEU A 368 15.07 7.98 -10.91
C LEU A 368 13.55 8.19 -10.82
N ALA A 369 12.79 7.15 -11.07
CA ALA A 369 11.34 7.13 -10.95
C ALA A 369 10.89 5.72 -10.57
N PHE A 370 9.83 5.64 -9.78
CA PHE A 370 9.15 4.38 -9.56
C PHE A 370 8.45 3.96 -10.85
N ALA A 371 8.65 2.72 -11.22
CA ALA A 371 7.94 2.08 -12.31
C ALA A 371 6.66 1.43 -11.75
N VAL A 372 5.67 1.29 -12.59
CA VAL A 372 4.44 0.56 -12.31
C VAL A 372 4.29 -0.47 -13.39
N GLY A 373 4.26 -1.73 -13.02
CA GLY A 373 4.24 -2.82 -13.99
C GLY A 373 4.09 -4.19 -13.34
N LEU A 374 4.00 -5.21 -14.17
CA LEU A 374 3.92 -6.61 -13.77
C LEU A 374 5.00 -7.40 -14.50
N ASN A 375 5.88 -8.04 -13.77
CA ASN A 375 7.05 -8.73 -14.30
C ASN A 375 7.88 -7.79 -15.20
N ASP A 376 8.02 -8.13 -16.49
CA ASP A 376 8.78 -7.34 -17.47
C ASP A 376 7.94 -6.27 -18.18
N TYR A 377 6.61 -6.24 -17.93
CA TYR A 377 5.72 -5.27 -18.55
C TYR A 377 5.64 -3.99 -17.73
N LEU A 378 6.18 -2.92 -18.29
CA LEU A 378 6.10 -1.57 -17.73
C LEU A 378 4.84 -0.87 -18.24
N PHE A 379 3.94 -0.50 -17.32
CA PHE A 379 2.75 0.29 -17.67
C PHE A 379 3.06 1.77 -17.75
N TYR A 380 3.66 2.32 -16.70
CA TYR A 380 4.05 3.74 -16.62
C TYR A 380 5.08 4.00 -15.52
N TYR A 381 5.60 5.23 -15.50
CA TYR A 381 6.41 5.74 -14.40
C TYR A 381 5.62 6.73 -13.55
N CYS A 382 5.76 6.68 -12.23
CA CYS A 382 5.15 7.66 -11.34
C CYS A 382 5.77 9.05 -11.55
N ARG A 383 4.99 9.95 -12.15
CA ARG A 383 5.34 11.34 -12.46
C ARG A 383 4.17 12.25 -12.09
N THR A 384 4.40 13.57 -12.08
CA THR A 384 3.34 14.56 -11.82
C THR A 384 2.14 14.41 -12.77
N SER A 385 2.37 14.10 -14.04
CA SER A 385 1.31 13.83 -15.02
C SER A 385 0.48 12.59 -14.62
N THR A 386 1.13 11.54 -14.17
CA THR A 386 0.47 10.29 -13.73
C THR A 386 -0.48 10.54 -12.57
N LEU A 387 -0.06 11.33 -11.56
CA LEU A 387 -0.91 11.68 -10.43
C LEU A 387 -2.17 12.43 -10.88
N ARG A 388 -2.03 13.41 -11.76
CA ARG A 388 -3.17 14.15 -12.33
C ARG A 388 -4.13 13.25 -13.09
N THR A 389 -3.60 12.37 -13.95
CA THR A 389 -4.41 11.40 -14.70
C THR A 389 -5.14 10.45 -13.78
N TYR A 390 -4.51 10.02 -12.68
CA TYR A 390 -5.11 9.14 -11.69
C TYR A 390 -6.34 9.78 -11.02
N TYR A 391 -6.23 11.02 -10.53
CA TYR A 391 -7.36 11.74 -9.95
C TYR A 391 -8.46 12.05 -10.96
N TYR A 392 -8.09 12.40 -12.19
CA TYR A 392 -9.05 12.59 -13.27
C TYR A 392 -9.86 11.32 -13.54
N ASN A 393 -9.19 10.16 -13.63
CA ASN A 393 -9.87 8.88 -13.85
C ASN A 393 -10.82 8.51 -12.71
N ILE A 394 -10.47 8.80 -11.45
CA ILE A 394 -11.37 8.58 -10.31
C ILE A 394 -12.63 9.44 -10.44
N ALA A 395 -12.47 10.71 -10.73
CA ALA A 395 -13.59 11.63 -10.92
C ALA A 395 -14.50 11.18 -12.07
N ASP A 396 -13.90 10.89 -13.24
CA ASP A 396 -14.59 10.44 -14.45
C ASP A 396 -15.36 9.13 -14.22
N LEU A 397 -14.70 8.11 -13.66
CA LEU A 397 -15.35 6.84 -13.34
C LEU A 397 -16.44 6.99 -12.30
N THR A 398 -16.27 7.85 -11.29
CA THR A 398 -17.28 8.12 -10.27
C THR A 398 -18.52 8.77 -10.89
N ILE A 399 -18.33 9.78 -11.74
CA ILE A 399 -19.42 10.46 -12.44
C ILE A 399 -20.13 9.47 -13.40
N THR A 400 -19.36 8.72 -14.18
CA THR A 400 -19.90 7.72 -15.10
C THR A 400 -20.73 6.65 -14.36
N ALA A 401 -20.22 6.13 -13.23
CA ALA A 401 -20.95 5.20 -12.40
C ALA A 401 -22.24 5.84 -11.84
N ALA A 402 -22.17 7.07 -11.34
CA ALA A 402 -23.31 7.79 -10.79
C ALA A 402 -24.39 8.10 -11.83
N LEU A 403 -24.03 8.29 -13.11
CA LEU A 403 -24.97 8.52 -14.20
C LEU A 403 -25.54 7.22 -14.78
N SER A 404 -24.73 6.16 -14.85
CA SER A 404 -25.09 4.91 -15.50
C SER A 404 -25.91 3.96 -14.62
N PHE A 405 -25.77 4.04 -13.30
CA PHE A 405 -26.44 3.14 -12.37
C PHE A 405 -27.52 3.87 -11.56
N SER A 406 -28.76 3.35 -11.60
CA SER A 406 -29.82 3.70 -10.64
C SER A 406 -29.71 2.78 -9.42
N MET A 407 -30.06 3.27 -8.25
CA MET A 407 -30.14 2.45 -7.02
C MET A 407 -31.52 1.75 -6.86
N GLU A 408 -32.43 1.96 -7.81
CA GLU A 408 -33.75 1.30 -7.86
C GLU A 408 -33.65 -0.19 -8.20
#